data_7943bdf3dadaca809c66966c44c47f8c
#
_entry.id   7943bdf3dadaca809c66966c44c47f8c
#
_cell.length_a   1.000
_cell.length_b   1.000
_cell.length_c   1.000
_cell.angle_alpha   90.00
_cell.angle_beta   90.00
_cell.angle_gamma   90.00
#
_symmetry.space_group_name_H-M   'P 1'
#
loop_
_entity.id
_entity.type
_entity.pdbx_description
1 polymer ?
#
loop_
_entity_poly.entity_id
_entity_poly.type
_entity_poly.pdbx_seq_one_letter_code
_entity_poly.pdbx_strand_id
1 'polypeptide(L)'
;MPRVLIVLTLSALLAACGFHPRQQIKLSEAVGPMKVETADPYSPLGIELAGALGRAGAAAPVGDGPSATLKITNERWLTQPLSLDEFAQVREYLTRYRVDFVLQSADGKPLVAPESIELSREYTYDANGSAGSPPDQALIR
;
A
#
# COMPACT_ATOMS: atom_id res chain seq x y z
N MET A 1 4.00 -50.82 5.34
CA MET A 1 4.73 -49.97 6.29
C MET A 1 5.62 -48.91 5.62
N PRO A 2 6.35 -49.15 4.50
CA PRO A 2 7.20 -48.07 3.89
C PRO A 2 6.42 -46.85 3.37
N ARG A 3 5.18 -47.05 2.92
CA ARG A 3 4.34 -45.94 2.41
C ARG A 3 3.97 -44.88 3.48
N VAL A 4 3.73 -45.34 4.71
CA VAL A 4 3.42 -44.45 5.85
C VAL A 4 4.65 -43.62 6.23
N LEU A 5 5.83 -44.24 6.19
CA LEU A 5 7.09 -43.56 6.51
C LEU A 5 7.41 -42.46 5.46
N ILE A 6 7.16 -42.74 4.18
CA ILE A 6 7.35 -41.78 3.09
C ILE A 6 6.42 -40.56 3.25
N VAL A 7 5.15 -40.79 3.61
CA VAL A 7 4.20 -39.70 3.85
C VAL A 7 4.60 -38.83 5.05
N LEU A 8 5.07 -39.45 6.13
CA LEU A 8 5.52 -38.76 7.33
C LEU A 8 6.77 -37.89 7.05
N THR A 9 7.75 -38.45 6.32
CA THR A 9 8.94 -37.65 5.94
C THR A 9 8.62 -36.51 4.98
N LEU A 10 7.70 -36.71 4.05
CA LEU A 10 7.28 -35.65 3.13
C LEU A 10 6.55 -34.53 3.85
N SER A 11 5.69 -34.88 4.83
CA SER A 11 5.01 -33.88 5.68
C SER A 11 5.98 -33.10 6.57
N ALA A 12 7.01 -33.74 7.09
CA ALA A 12 8.05 -33.10 7.90
C ALA A 12 8.89 -32.12 7.05
N LEU A 13 9.19 -32.46 5.79
CA LEU A 13 9.90 -31.60 4.85
C LEU A 13 9.10 -30.37 4.47
N LEU A 14 7.78 -30.48 4.32
CA LEU A 14 6.89 -29.34 4.04
C LEU A 14 6.78 -28.38 5.24
N ALA A 15 6.83 -28.89 6.47
CA ALA A 15 6.85 -28.07 7.67
C ALA A 15 8.19 -27.32 7.88
N ALA A 16 9.29 -27.85 7.33
CA ALA A 16 10.61 -27.23 7.42
C ALA A 16 10.80 -26.03 6.47
N CYS A 17 9.91 -25.82 5.50
CA CYS A 17 9.99 -24.73 4.53
C CYS A 17 9.77 -23.34 5.12
N GLY A 18 9.53 -23.18 6.42
CA GLY A 18 9.43 -21.87 7.08
C GLY A 18 8.34 -20.95 6.52
N PHE A 19 7.36 -21.49 5.78
CA PHE A 19 6.25 -20.71 5.26
C PHE A 19 5.36 -20.22 6.40
N HIS A 20 5.58 -18.97 6.81
CA HIS A 20 4.69 -18.31 7.76
C HIS A 20 3.69 -17.48 6.95
N PRO A 21 2.38 -17.74 7.08
CA PRO A 21 1.38 -16.88 6.49
C PRO A 21 1.59 -15.47 7.04
N ARG A 22 1.54 -14.47 6.15
CA ARG A 22 1.66 -13.07 6.53
C ARG A 22 0.65 -12.78 7.62
N GLN A 23 1.11 -12.40 8.81
CA GLN A 23 0.23 -12.07 9.92
C GLN A 23 -0.72 -10.94 9.47
N GLN A 24 -2.01 -11.14 9.70
CA GLN A 24 -2.98 -10.08 9.51
C GLN A 24 -2.63 -8.95 10.48
N ILE A 25 -2.54 -7.73 9.96
CA ILE A 25 -2.36 -6.55 10.80
C ILE A 25 -3.64 -6.43 11.63
N LYS A 26 -3.54 -6.69 12.92
CA LYS A 26 -4.62 -6.44 13.85
C LYS A 26 -4.52 -4.98 14.28
N LEU A 27 -5.47 -4.17 13.87
CA LEU A 27 -5.59 -2.81 14.40
C LEU A 27 -5.98 -2.89 15.88
N SER A 28 -5.48 -1.93 16.68
CA SER A 28 -5.83 -1.83 18.08
C SER A 28 -7.34 -1.64 18.25
N GLU A 29 -7.96 -2.38 19.16
CA GLU A 29 -9.36 -2.22 19.52
C GLU A 29 -9.69 -0.79 19.97
N ALA A 30 -8.71 -0.05 20.45
CA ALA A 30 -8.84 1.34 20.86
C ALA A 30 -9.20 2.30 19.71
N VAL A 31 -8.93 1.91 18.45
CA VAL A 31 -9.25 2.73 17.28
C VAL A 31 -10.68 2.46 16.79
N GLY A 32 -11.22 1.27 17.09
CA GLY A 32 -12.55 0.84 16.63
C GLY A 32 -12.63 0.61 15.12
N PRO A 33 -13.85 0.44 14.59
CA PRO A 33 -14.08 0.33 13.17
C PRO A 33 -13.73 1.65 12.46
N MET A 34 -13.17 1.54 11.24
CA MET A 34 -12.60 2.67 10.52
C MET A 34 -13.19 2.78 9.12
N LYS A 35 -13.43 4.00 8.67
CA LYS A 35 -13.74 4.34 7.27
C LYS A 35 -12.59 5.13 6.65
N VAL A 36 -12.45 5.04 5.34
CA VAL A 36 -11.50 5.83 4.56
C VAL A 36 -12.26 6.94 3.86
N GLU A 37 -11.75 8.17 3.97
CA GLU A 37 -12.23 9.32 3.22
C GLU A 37 -11.08 9.88 2.38
N THR A 38 -11.35 10.12 1.10
CA THR A 38 -10.40 10.71 0.15
C THR A 38 -11.04 11.91 -0.54
N ALA A 39 -10.23 12.87 -0.98
CA ALA A 39 -10.73 14.01 -1.78
C ALA A 39 -11.26 13.54 -3.15
N ASP A 40 -10.66 12.51 -3.73
CA ASP A 40 -11.12 11.85 -4.95
C ASP A 40 -11.75 10.49 -4.59
N PRO A 41 -13.08 10.31 -4.80
CA PRO A 41 -13.75 9.04 -4.54
C PRO A 41 -13.22 7.87 -5.37
N TYR A 42 -12.55 8.15 -6.48
CA TYR A 42 -11.96 7.14 -7.38
C TYR A 42 -10.47 6.92 -7.12
N SER A 43 -9.90 7.53 -6.07
CA SER A 43 -8.51 7.32 -5.70
C SER A 43 -8.21 5.83 -5.53
N PRO A 44 -7.26 5.27 -6.30
CA PRO A 44 -6.84 3.89 -6.13
C PRO A 44 -6.35 3.62 -4.70
N LEU A 45 -5.66 4.57 -4.07
CA LEU A 45 -5.22 4.46 -2.67
C LEU A 45 -6.42 4.29 -1.73
N GLY A 46 -7.47 5.10 -1.91
CA GLY A 46 -8.68 5.00 -1.08
C GLY A 46 -9.36 3.64 -1.18
N ILE A 47 -9.46 3.12 -2.41
CA ILE A 47 -10.05 1.80 -2.69
C ILE A 47 -9.22 0.69 -2.05
N GLU A 48 -7.89 0.72 -2.21
CA GLU A 48 -6.99 -0.28 -1.64
C GLU A 48 -6.98 -0.25 -0.11
N LEU A 49 -6.98 0.94 0.50
CA LEU A 49 -7.05 1.10 1.96
C LEU A 49 -8.37 0.56 2.52
N ALA A 50 -9.50 0.89 1.89
CA ALA A 50 -10.80 0.36 2.30
C ALA A 50 -10.84 -1.18 2.19
N GLY A 51 -10.30 -1.74 1.12
CA GLY A 51 -10.15 -3.18 0.95
C GLY A 51 -9.23 -3.81 2.00
N ALA A 52 -8.12 -3.15 2.35
CA ALA A 52 -7.20 -3.62 3.38
C ALA A 52 -7.85 -3.62 4.77
N LEU A 53 -8.61 -2.58 5.11
CA LEU A 53 -9.40 -2.52 6.36
C LEU A 53 -10.45 -3.64 6.41
N GLY A 54 -11.12 -3.92 5.28
CA GLY A 54 -12.06 -5.03 5.19
C GLY A 54 -11.39 -6.38 5.47
N ARG A 55 -10.25 -6.64 4.87
CA ARG A 55 -9.48 -7.88 5.10
C ARG A 55 -8.96 -7.99 6.54
N ALA A 56 -8.67 -6.86 7.18
CA ALA A 56 -8.24 -6.81 8.59
C ALA A 56 -9.42 -6.92 9.58
N GLY A 57 -10.67 -6.96 9.10
CA GLY A 57 -11.86 -6.95 9.97
C GLY A 57 -12.07 -5.64 10.72
N ALA A 58 -11.48 -4.55 10.22
CA ALA A 58 -11.49 -3.22 10.84
C ALA A 58 -12.30 -2.18 10.04
N ALA A 59 -12.93 -2.58 8.94
CA ALA A 59 -13.81 -1.70 8.19
C ALA A 59 -15.06 -1.33 8.99
N ALA A 60 -15.45 -0.06 8.93
CA ALA A 60 -16.69 0.38 9.51
C ALA A 60 -17.89 -0.31 8.83
N PRO A 61 -18.92 -0.72 9.58
CA PRO A 61 -20.13 -1.23 8.99
C PRO A 61 -20.79 -0.15 8.11
N VAL A 62 -21.55 -0.61 7.11
CA VAL A 62 -22.35 0.29 6.29
C VAL A 62 -23.47 0.89 7.16
N GLY A 63 -23.48 2.22 7.29
CA GLY A 63 -24.44 2.96 8.09
C GLY A 63 -23.81 4.02 8.98
N ASP A 64 -24.62 4.68 9.80
CA ASP A 64 -24.23 5.84 10.62
C ASP A 64 -23.66 5.46 12.01
N GLY A 65 -23.09 4.27 12.15
CA GLY A 65 -22.47 3.85 13.40
C GLY A 65 -21.20 4.67 13.70
N PRO A 66 -20.84 4.80 15.01
CA PRO A 66 -19.61 5.50 15.39
C PRO A 66 -18.40 4.77 14.81
N SER A 67 -17.59 5.47 14.03
CA SER A 67 -16.40 4.93 13.39
C SER A 67 -15.28 5.98 13.33
N ALA A 68 -14.04 5.53 13.47
CA ALA A 68 -12.91 6.38 13.17
C ALA A 68 -12.83 6.67 11.66
N THR A 69 -12.21 7.79 11.31
CA THR A 69 -12.05 8.20 9.91
C THR A 69 -10.57 8.39 9.60
N LEU A 70 -10.05 7.57 8.68
CA LEU A 70 -8.75 7.82 8.04
C LEU A 70 -8.99 8.74 6.84
N LYS A 71 -8.65 9.99 7.01
CA LYS A 71 -8.86 11.01 5.97
C LYS A 71 -7.57 11.27 5.23
N ILE A 72 -7.55 10.97 3.94
CA ILE A 72 -6.47 11.35 3.03
C ILE A 72 -6.73 12.78 2.58
N THR A 73 -5.90 13.69 3.05
CA THR A 73 -6.08 15.13 2.79
C THR A 73 -5.41 15.57 1.50
N ASN A 74 -4.34 14.87 1.10
CA ASN A 74 -3.64 15.16 -0.14
C ASN A 74 -2.93 13.90 -0.65
N GLU A 75 -2.92 13.72 -1.96
CA GLU A 75 -2.22 12.67 -2.68
C GLU A 75 -1.49 13.30 -3.86
N ARG A 76 -0.17 13.11 -3.95
CA ARG A 76 0.63 13.78 -4.97
C ARG A 76 1.69 12.85 -5.55
N TRP A 77 1.76 12.86 -6.86
CA TRP A 77 2.80 12.23 -7.65
C TRP A 77 3.69 13.30 -8.29
N LEU A 78 4.99 13.10 -8.24
CA LEU A 78 5.97 13.95 -8.92
C LEU A 78 7.00 13.05 -9.59
N THR A 79 7.13 13.18 -10.90
CA THR A 79 8.19 12.53 -11.67
C THR A 79 9.10 13.60 -12.26
N GLN A 80 10.40 13.49 -12.03
CA GLN A 80 11.40 14.43 -12.52
C GLN A 80 12.59 13.68 -13.15
N PRO A 81 13.22 14.22 -14.20
CA PRO A 81 14.44 13.67 -14.75
C PRO A 81 15.59 13.82 -13.75
N LEU A 82 16.42 12.78 -13.63
CA LEU A 82 17.64 12.78 -12.81
C LEU A 82 18.90 12.94 -13.65
N SER A 83 18.97 12.26 -14.79
CA SER A 83 20.14 12.31 -15.64
C SER A 83 19.76 12.39 -17.12
N LEU A 84 20.67 12.98 -17.90
CA LEU A 84 20.59 13.07 -19.35
C LEU A 84 21.80 12.34 -19.95
N ASP A 85 21.63 11.76 -21.14
CA ASP A 85 22.74 11.24 -21.93
C ASP A 85 23.42 12.35 -22.75
N GLU A 86 24.44 11.97 -23.53
CA GLU A 86 25.19 12.86 -24.43
C GLU A 86 24.35 13.52 -25.52
N PHE A 87 23.13 13.00 -25.78
CA PHE A 87 22.16 13.54 -26.72
C PHE A 87 21.06 14.34 -26.04
N ALA A 88 21.21 14.69 -24.73
CA ALA A 88 20.24 15.39 -23.91
C ALA A 88 18.90 14.62 -23.75
N GLN A 89 18.93 13.29 -23.91
CA GLN A 89 17.77 12.43 -23.65
C GLN A 89 17.78 11.98 -22.19
N VAL A 90 16.59 11.98 -21.56
CA VAL A 90 16.48 11.54 -20.15
C VAL A 90 16.76 10.05 -20.06
N ARG A 91 17.69 9.67 -19.18
CA ARG A 91 18.06 8.29 -18.90
C ARG A 91 17.53 7.78 -17.57
N GLU A 92 17.38 8.68 -16.63
CA GLU A 92 16.92 8.31 -15.29
C GLU A 92 15.86 9.27 -14.82
N TYR A 93 14.88 8.72 -14.15
CA TYR A 93 13.79 9.47 -13.52
C TYR A 93 13.74 9.14 -12.02
N LEU A 94 13.35 10.13 -11.24
CA LEU A 94 12.91 9.98 -9.87
C LEU A 94 11.40 10.21 -9.79
N THR A 95 10.66 9.22 -9.34
CA THR A 95 9.27 9.39 -8.97
C THR A 95 9.14 9.45 -7.46
N ARG A 96 8.44 10.46 -6.97
CA ARG A 96 8.04 10.63 -5.57
C ARG A 96 6.53 10.54 -5.47
N TYR A 97 6.09 9.79 -4.48
CA TYR A 97 4.69 9.69 -4.11
C TYR A 97 4.51 10.13 -2.67
N ARG A 98 3.68 11.13 -2.45
CA ARG A 98 3.42 11.68 -1.13
C ARG A 98 1.94 11.63 -0.82
N VAL A 99 1.64 11.18 0.38
CA VAL A 99 0.30 11.13 0.95
C VAL A 99 0.30 11.87 2.27
N ASP A 100 -0.59 12.84 2.41
CA ASP A 100 -0.86 13.53 3.66
C ASP A 100 -2.19 13.02 4.23
N PHE A 101 -2.22 12.66 5.51
CA PHE A 101 -3.40 12.06 6.13
C PHE A 101 -3.58 12.48 7.58
N VAL A 102 -4.78 12.27 8.10
CA VAL A 102 -5.13 12.43 9.49
C VAL A 102 -6.08 11.31 9.90
N LEU A 103 -5.90 10.77 11.10
CA LEU A 103 -6.84 9.83 11.70
C LEU A 103 -7.68 10.55 12.74
N GLN A 104 -9.00 10.50 12.58
CA GLN A 104 -9.98 11.13 13.45
C GLN A 104 -10.84 10.07 14.14
N SER A 105 -11.21 10.31 15.38
CA SER A 105 -12.23 9.52 16.09
C SER A 105 -13.64 9.82 15.57
N ALA A 106 -14.60 9.06 16.02
CA ALA A 106 -16.03 9.21 15.64
C ALA A 106 -16.61 10.61 15.96
N ASP A 107 -16.07 11.30 16.97
CA ASP A 107 -16.42 12.67 17.34
C ASP A 107 -15.58 13.75 16.61
N GLY A 108 -14.80 13.34 15.62
CA GLY A 108 -13.99 14.24 14.78
C GLY A 108 -12.68 14.73 15.39
N LYS A 109 -12.34 14.29 16.61
CA LYS A 109 -11.07 14.65 17.23
C LYS A 109 -9.91 13.87 16.58
N PRO A 110 -8.74 14.49 16.36
CA PRO A 110 -7.60 13.78 15.85
C PRO A 110 -7.09 12.76 16.84
N LEU A 111 -7.04 11.49 16.42
CA LEU A 111 -6.36 10.40 17.13
C LEU A 111 -4.89 10.37 16.79
N VAL A 112 -4.56 10.72 15.55
CA VAL A 112 -3.20 10.95 15.06
C VAL A 112 -3.19 12.33 14.43
N ALA A 113 -2.19 13.13 14.77
CA ALA A 113 -1.99 14.44 14.16
C ALA A 113 -1.80 14.30 12.63
N PRO A 114 -2.00 15.36 11.84
CA PRO A 114 -1.69 15.32 10.43
C PRO A 114 -0.27 14.85 10.18
N GLU A 115 -0.12 13.79 9.40
CA GLU A 115 1.16 13.19 9.04
C GLU A 115 1.30 13.07 7.54
N SER A 116 2.54 12.88 7.08
CA SER A 116 2.89 12.67 5.69
C SER A 116 3.75 11.43 5.54
N ILE A 117 3.43 10.63 4.53
CA ILE A 117 4.28 9.53 4.07
C ILE A 117 4.79 9.91 2.69
N GLU A 118 6.11 9.78 2.47
CA GLU A 118 6.72 9.96 1.16
C GLU A 118 7.50 8.70 0.79
N LEU A 119 7.25 8.23 -0.42
CA LEU A 119 7.97 7.14 -1.06
C LEU A 119 8.67 7.70 -2.30
N SER A 120 9.89 7.25 -2.56
CA SER A 120 10.62 7.62 -3.78
C SER A 120 11.20 6.41 -4.46
N ARG A 121 11.25 6.45 -5.78
CA ARG A 121 11.84 5.41 -6.61
C ARG A 121 12.56 6.00 -7.79
N GLU A 122 13.79 5.55 -7.99
CA GLU A 122 14.59 5.83 -9.17
C GLU A 122 14.42 4.68 -10.17
N TYR A 123 14.40 5.01 -11.44
CA TYR A 123 14.40 4.02 -12.52
C TYR A 123 15.11 4.55 -13.75
N THR A 124 15.77 3.65 -14.44
CA THR A 124 16.44 3.92 -15.71
C THR A 124 15.46 3.71 -16.85
N TYR A 125 15.41 4.66 -17.77
CA TYR A 125 14.61 4.59 -18.99
C TYR A 125 15.50 4.21 -20.16
N ASP A 126 15.15 3.14 -20.86
CA ASP A 126 15.79 2.77 -22.11
C ASP A 126 14.89 3.22 -23.28
N ALA A 127 15.32 4.25 -23.97
CA ALA A 127 14.62 4.79 -25.13
C ALA A 127 14.55 3.80 -26.32
N ASN A 128 15.43 2.79 -26.35
CA ASN A 128 15.47 1.77 -27.40
C ASN A 128 14.69 0.49 -27.03
N GLY A 129 14.33 0.34 -25.77
CA GLY A 129 13.40 -0.69 -25.32
C GLY A 129 11.97 -0.27 -25.64
N SER A 130 11.25 -1.08 -26.39
CA SER A 130 9.86 -0.93 -26.83
C SER A 130 9.08 0.17 -26.10
N ALA A 131 8.57 1.14 -26.85
CA ALA A 131 7.82 2.31 -26.45
C ALA A 131 7.05 2.18 -25.11
N GLY A 132 7.77 2.35 -24.02
CA GLY A 132 7.19 2.39 -22.70
C GLY A 132 7.02 3.86 -22.28
N SER A 133 5.80 4.25 -22.03
CA SER A 133 5.51 5.42 -21.22
C SER A 133 6.38 5.43 -19.96
N PRO A 134 6.70 6.62 -19.38
CA PRO A 134 7.32 6.67 -18.06
C PRO A 134 6.62 5.67 -17.14
N PRO A 135 7.38 4.89 -16.35
CA PRO A 135 6.82 3.79 -15.60
C PRO A 135 5.61 4.26 -14.84
N ASP A 136 4.57 3.54 -15.08
CA ASP A 136 3.28 3.75 -14.48
C ASP A 136 3.42 3.86 -12.97
N GLN A 137 2.54 4.61 -12.36
CA GLN A 137 2.28 4.68 -10.93
C GLN A 137 2.27 3.30 -10.24
N ALA A 138 2.07 2.23 -11.01
CA ALA A 138 2.15 0.84 -10.59
C ALA A 138 3.50 0.41 -9.99
N LEU A 139 4.59 1.13 -10.24
CA LEU A 139 5.91 0.77 -9.71
C LEU A 139 6.14 1.15 -8.25
N ILE A 140 5.24 1.93 -7.65
CA ILE A 140 5.33 2.34 -6.24
C ILE A 140 4.23 1.70 -5.38
N ARG A 141 3.37 0.91 -5.99
CA ARG A 141 2.33 0.14 -5.28
C ARG A 141 2.86 -1.13 -4.65
#